data_0501030e4d76bc1ef8e79b4f6d50a391
#
_entry.id   0501030e4d76bc1ef8e79b4f6d50a391
#
_cell.length_a   1.000
_cell.length_b   1.000
_cell.length_c   1.000
_cell.angle_alpha   90.00
_cell.angle_beta   90.00
_cell.angle_gamma   90.00
#
_symmetry.space_group_name_H-M   'P 1'
#
loop_
_entity.id
_entity.type
_entity.pdbx_description
1 polymer ?
#
loop_
_entity_poly.entity_id
_entity_poly.type
_entity_poly.pdbx_seq_one_letter_code
_entity_poly.pdbx_strand_id
1 'polypeptide(L)'
;MINRLPAISCWGLGASRGNIIFAPMHTTAGKNILVLGANSDVAKEAIKLYVEQGHTVVAASRSTEELNRFVREKIPAQDRVIVRAFDAVAFDTHQSFYDSLPAKPHIVVYAAGFQVTNDEALVSWTGTYQMMNVHYAGAVSILNIIAMDNSNTQLERIIGLSSLSGVRGRKSNFVYGSTKAAFTTYLAGLRQYLSTRKITVNAIVAGYIRSKMTAHLDLPESLLLEPSFIAGVIVNAPKRFTIVPGFKWKIIYNILRLLPEGLVAKLP
;
A
#
# COMPACT_ATOMS: atom_id res chain seq x y z
N MET A 1 -21.39 63.04 -22.91
CA MET A 1 -22.62 62.38 -23.40
C MET A 1 -22.92 61.18 -22.53
N ILE A 2 -24.00 61.29 -21.90
CA ILE A 2 -24.67 60.38 -20.96
C ILE A 2 -25.18 59.14 -21.71
N ASN A 3 -25.02 57.91 -21.14
CA ASN A 3 -26.06 56.88 -21.24
C ASN A 3 -25.70 55.71 -20.34
N ARG A 4 -26.38 55.65 -19.22
CA ARG A 4 -27.57 54.86 -18.80
C ARG A 4 -27.33 53.34 -18.77
N LEU A 5 -27.26 52.83 -17.54
CA LEU A 5 -27.56 51.48 -17.11
C LEU A 5 -29.09 51.19 -17.26
N PRO A 6 -29.51 49.96 -17.43
CA PRO A 6 -30.79 49.51 -16.96
C PRO A 6 -30.73 48.41 -15.86
N ALA A 7 -31.47 48.71 -14.91
CA ALA A 7 -32.32 48.09 -13.90
C ALA A 7 -32.23 46.55 -13.67
N ILE A 8 -32.07 46.28 -12.38
CA ILE A 8 -32.36 45.03 -11.64
C ILE A 8 -33.87 44.76 -11.66
N SER A 9 -34.27 43.54 -11.98
CA SER A 9 -35.57 43.01 -11.59
C SER A 9 -35.39 41.67 -10.85
N CYS A 10 -35.82 41.69 -9.58
CA CYS A 10 -36.03 40.53 -8.73
C CYS A 10 -37.31 39.78 -9.12
N TRP A 11 -37.38 38.56 -8.61
CA TRP A 11 -38.52 37.69 -8.32
C TRP A 11 -38.69 36.46 -9.23
N GLY A 12 -38.60 35.29 -8.53
CA GLY A 12 -39.10 34.01 -8.98
C GLY A 12 -38.55 32.83 -8.20
N LEU A 13 -38.96 32.65 -6.92
CA LEU A 13 -38.80 31.42 -6.20
C LEU A 13 -39.62 30.31 -6.87
N GLY A 14 -38.94 29.36 -7.51
CA GLY A 14 -39.54 28.13 -7.99
C GLY A 14 -38.65 26.95 -7.50
N ALA A 15 -39.08 26.29 -6.42
CA ALA A 15 -38.47 25.04 -5.96
C ALA A 15 -38.77 23.93 -6.97
N SER A 16 -37.84 23.57 -7.82
CA SER A 16 -37.88 22.33 -8.57
C SER A 16 -36.74 21.41 -8.06
N ARG A 17 -37.14 20.20 -7.66
CA ARG A 17 -36.24 19.12 -7.26
C ARG A 17 -35.23 18.87 -8.38
N GLY A 18 -34.04 19.43 -8.26
CA GLY A 18 -32.95 19.20 -9.19
C GLY A 18 -32.42 17.79 -8.98
N ASN A 19 -32.66 16.91 -9.94
CA ASN A 19 -31.90 15.70 -10.11
C ASN A 19 -30.41 16.10 -10.26
N ILE A 20 -29.59 15.73 -9.30
CA ILE A 20 -28.14 15.81 -9.45
C ILE A 20 -27.80 14.78 -10.53
N ILE A 21 -27.64 15.22 -11.77
CA ILE A 21 -27.09 14.41 -12.84
C ILE A 21 -25.60 14.30 -12.51
N PHE A 22 -25.21 13.17 -11.94
CA PHE A 22 -23.79 12.80 -11.88
C PHE A 22 -23.28 12.77 -13.32
N ALA A 23 -22.33 13.65 -13.64
CA ALA A 23 -21.64 13.59 -14.90
C ALA A 23 -21.07 12.16 -15.05
N PRO A 24 -21.12 11.55 -16.24
CA PRO A 24 -20.58 10.22 -16.44
C PRO A 24 -19.10 10.25 -16.02
N MET A 25 -18.74 9.41 -15.04
CA MET A 25 -17.33 9.18 -14.72
C MET A 25 -16.66 8.81 -16.04
N HIS A 26 -15.65 9.58 -16.43
CA HIS A 26 -14.76 9.19 -17.51
C HIS A 26 -14.25 7.78 -17.16
N THR A 27 -14.72 6.79 -17.87
CA THR A 27 -14.22 5.42 -17.80
C THR A 27 -12.83 5.44 -18.41
N THR A 28 -11.84 5.80 -17.59
CA THR A 28 -10.45 5.49 -17.94
C THR A 28 -10.36 3.99 -18.08
N ALA A 29 -9.80 3.51 -19.19
CA ALA A 29 -9.61 2.08 -19.42
C ALA A 29 -9.04 1.42 -18.16
N GLY A 30 -9.64 0.29 -17.75
CA GLY A 30 -9.26 -0.39 -16.50
C GLY A 30 -7.78 -0.77 -16.51
N LYS A 31 -7.07 -0.48 -15.41
CA LYS A 31 -5.64 -0.81 -15.27
C LYS A 31 -5.46 -2.22 -14.74
N ASN A 32 -4.30 -2.81 -15.02
CA ASN A 32 -3.87 -4.07 -14.41
C ASN A 32 -3.08 -3.76 -13.13
N ILE A 33 -3.54 -4.29 -12.02
CA ILE A 33 -2.95 -4.08 -10.69
C ILE A 33 -2.36 -5.41 -10.22
N LEU A 34 -1.11 -5.43 -9.80
CA LEU A 34 -0.49 -6.57 -9.15
C LEU A 34 -0.39 -6.32 -7.65
N VAL A 35 -1.04 -7.17 -6.84
CA VAL A 35 -1.00 -7.10 -5.38
C VAL A 35 -0.26 -8.32 -4.83
N LEU A 36 0.95 -8.12 -4.34
CA LEU A 36 1.80 -9.14 -3.73
C LEU A 36 1.59 -9.14 -2.20
N GLY A 37 1.24 -10.28 -1.62
CA GLY A 37 0.81 -10.40 -0.23
C GLY A 37 -0.68 -10.08 -0.06
N ALA A 38 -1.51 -10.52 -1.00
CA ALA A 38 -2.93 -10.20 -1.13
C ALA A 38 -3.82 -10.68 0.04
N ASN A 39 -3.34 -11.59 0.89
CA ASN A 39 -4.04 -12.02 2.12
C ASN A 39 -3.87 -11.05 3.30
N SER A 40 -3.04 -10.00 3.17
CA SER A 40 -3.01 -8.90 4.13
C SER A 40 -4.38 -8.23 4.23
N ASP A 41 -4.82 -7.88 5.45
CA ASP A 41 -6.11 -7.20 5.66
C ASP A 41 -6.19 -5.88 4.88
N VAL A 42 -5.09 -5.12 4.84
CA VAL A 42 -4.97 -3.91 4.04
C VAL A 42 -5.06 -4.21 2.53
N ALA A 43 -4.39 -5.26 2.08
CA ALA A 43 -4.39 -5.64 0.67
C ALA A 43 -5.79 -6.08 0.20
N LYS A 44 -6.52 -6.82 1.01
CA LYS A 44 -7.90 -7.22 0.73
C LYS A 44 -8.82 -6.01 0.53
N GLU A 45 -8.71 -5.01 1.40
CA GLU A 45 -9.48 -3.77 1.24
C GLU A 45 -9.02 -2.96 0.00
N ALA A 46 -7.72 -2.94 -0.31
CA ALA A 46 -7.23 -2.28 -1.51
C ALA A 46 -7.72 -2.97 -2.80
N ILE A 47 -7.78 -4.32 -2.81
CA ILE A 47 -8.34 -5.10 -3.93
C ILE A 47 -9.80 -4.72 -4.19
N LYS A 48 -10.64 -4.61 -3.13
CA LYS A 48 -12.03 -4.15 -3.27
C LYS A 48 -12.10 -2.81 -3.98
N LEU A 49 -11.36 -1.82 -3.48
CA LEU A 49 -11.36 -0.47 -4.03
C LEU A 49 -10.86 -0.42 -5.49
N TYR A 50 -9.81 -1.18 -5.84
CA TYR A 50 -9.35 -1.23 -7.22
C TYR A 50 -10.39 -1.86 -8.16
N VAL A 51 -11.08 -2.93 -7.72
CA VAL A 51 -12.14 -3.57 -8.49
C VAL A 51 -13.35 -2.62 -8.66
N GLU A 52 -13.75 -1.92 -7.61
CA GLU A 52 -14.82 -0.91 -7.64
C GLU A 52 -14.49 0.24 -8.62
N GLN A 53 -13.21 0.59 -8.77
CA GLN A 53 -12.75 1.57 -9.77
C GLN A 53 -12.64 0.99 -11.20
N GLY A 54 -13.06 -0.26 -11.42
CA GLY A 54 -13.07 -0.90 -12.74
C GLY A 54 -11.71 -1.48 -13.17
N HIS A 55 -10.77 -1.65 -12.24
CA HIS A 55 -9.45 -2.25 -12.54
C HIS A 55 -9.49 -3.78 -12.48
N THR A 56 -8.57 -4.43 -13.20
CA THR A 56 -8.32 -5.86 -13.08
C THR A 56 -7.16 -6.08 -12.11
N VAL A 57 -7.34 -6.99 -11.16
CA VAL A 57 -6.36 -7.23 -10.09
C VAL A 57 -5.81 -8.66 -10.17
N VAL A 58 -4.50 -8.80 -10.32
CA VAL A 58 -3.82 -10.05 -9.98
C VAL A 58 -3.51 -10.02 -8.49
N ALA A 59 -4.25 -10.83 -7.75
CA ALA A 59 -4.12 -10.97 -6.31
C ALA A 59 -3.25 -12.18 -5.98
N ALA A 60 -2.05 -11.94 -5.44
CA ALA A 60 -1.03 -12.97 -5.31
C ALA A 60 -0.63 -13.21 -3.83
N SER A 61 -0.71 -14.45 -3.39
CA SER A 61 -0.40 -14.86 -2.02
C SER A 61 -0.05 -16.34 -1.93
N ARG A 62 0.56 -16.79 -0.83
CA ARG A 62 0.87 -18.20 -0.56
C ARG A 62 -0.39 -19.05 -0.43
N SER A 63 -1.36 -18.59 0.34
CA SER A 63 -2.66 -19.28 0.51
C SER A 63 -3.66 -18.77 -0.52
N THR A 64 -3.77 -19.46 -1.64
CA THR A 64 -4.75 -19.18 -2.68
C THR A 64 -6.17 -19.55 -2.26
N GLU A 65 -6.35 -20.53 -1.39
CA GLU A 65 -7.67 -20.94 -0.88
C GLU A 65 -8.34 -19.84 -0.07
N GLU A 66 -7.60 -19.23 0.88
CA GLU A 66 -8.10 -18.10 1.67
C GLU A 66 -8.47 -16.94 0.75
N LEU A 67 -7.64 -16.68 -0.26
CA LEU A 67 -7.86 -15.59 -1.19
C LEU A 67 -9.05 -15.84 -2.12
N ASN A 68 -9.21 -17.06 -2.64
CA ASN A 68 -10.36 -17.46 -3.45
C ASN A 68 -11.67 -17.37 -2.64
N ARG A 69 -11.66 -17.77 -1.37
CA ARG A 69 -12.81 -17.59 -0.47
C ARG A 69 -13.15 -16.11 -0.31
N PHE A 70 -12.16 -15.27 -0.02
CA PHE A 70 -12.35 -13.83 0.09
C PHE A 70 -12.95 -13.23 -1.20
N VAL A 71 -12.44 -13.62 -2.38
CA VAL A 71 -12.96 -13.13 -3.66
C VAL A 71 -14.43 -13.52 -3.83
N ARG A 72 -14.77 -14.78 -3.59
CA ARG A 72 -16.16 -15.26 -3.71
C ARG A 72 -17.12 -14.55 -2.76
N GLU A 73 -16.69 -14.28 -1.51
CA GLU A 73 -17.57 -13.75 -0.47
C GLU A 73 -17.66 -12.22 -0.46
N LYS A 74 -16.62 -11.53 -0.94
CA LYS A 74 -16.46 -10.09 -0.69
C LYS A 74 -16.28 -9.24 -1.96
N ILE A 75 -16.09 -9.85 -3.13
CA ILE A 75 -15.90 -9.14 -4.40
C ILE A 75 -17.09 -9.39 -5.33
N PRO A 76 -17.94 -8.38 -5.61
CA PRO A 76 -19.05 -8.54 -6.53
C PRO A 76 -18.63 -8.86 -7.98
N ALA A 77 -17.62 -8.15 -8.50
CA ALA A 77 -17.07 -8.35 -9.85
C ALA A 77 -15.88 -9.30 -9.79
N GLN A 78 -16.13 -10.59 -9.52
CA GLN A 78 -15.10 -11.62 -9.31
C GLN A 78 -14.24 -11.86 -10.56
N ASP A 79 -14.80 -11.68 -11.74
CA ASP A 79 -14.12 -11.77 -13.04
C ASP A 79 -12.96 -10.79 -13.20
N ARG A 80 -12.94 -9.73 -12.38
CA ARG A 80 -11.84 -8.76 -12.33
C ARG A 80 -10.70 -9.13 -11.40
N VAL A 81 -10.78 -10.25 -10.67
CA VAL A 81 -9.73 -10.70 -9.75
C VAL A 81 -9.17 -12.05 -10.18
N ILE A 82 -7.89 -12.06 -10.49
CA ILE A 82 -7.15 -13.27 -10.87
C ILE A 82 -6.27 -13.67 -9.69
N VAL A 83 -6.61 -14.79 -9.04
CA VAL A 83 -5.84 -15.31 -7.91
C VAL A 83 -4.63 -16.09 -8.44
N ARG A 84 -3.44 -15.82 -7.87
CA ARG A 84 -2.19 -16.50 -8.17
C ARG A 84 -1.44 -16.91 -6.89
N ALA A 85 -0.76 -18.05 -6.97
CA ALA A 85 0.20 -18.42 -5.93
C ALA A 85 1.45 -17.55 -6.05
N PHE A 86 1.90 -17.00 -4.94
CA PHE A 86 3.15 -16.24 -4.83
C PHE A 86 3.72 -16.39 -3.43
N ASP A 87 4.96 -16.85 -3.33
CA ASP A 87 5.71 -16.88 -2.09
C ASP A 87 6.88 -15.90 -2.15
N ALA A 88 6.87 -14.90 -1.27
CA ALA A 88 7.91 -13.88 -1.21
C ALA A 88 9.31 -14.44 -0.89
N VAL A 89 9.43 -15.68 -0.38
CA VAL A 89 10.71 -16.31 -0.05
C VAL A 89 11.13 -17.39 -1.04
N ALA A 90 10.30 -17.72 -2.02
CA ALA A 90 10.65 -18.66 -3.11
C ALA A 90 11.27 -17.90 -4.29
N PHE A 91 12.46 -17.32 -4.05
CA PHE A 91 13.12 -16.38 -4.97
C PHE A 91 13.28 -16.92 -6.39
N ASP A 92 13.59 -18.23 -6.54
CA ASP A 92 13.77 -18.90 -7.83
C ASP A 92 12.50 -18.89 -8.69
N THR A 93 11.32 -18.70 -8.09
CA THR A 93 10.04 -18.70 -8.78
C THR A 93 9.60 -17.28 -9.21
N HIS A 94 10.26 -16.25 -8.75
CA HIS A 94 9.79 -14.87 -8.95
C HIS A 94 9.81 -14.45 -10.43
N GLN A 95 10.83 -14.86 -11.19
CA GLN A 95 10.89 -14.54 -12.61
C GLN A 95 9.76 -15.25 -13.37
N SER A 96 9.61 -16.56 -13.20
CA SER A 96 8.56 -17.34 -13.87
C SER A 96 7.15 -16.88 -13.43
N PHE A 97 6.97 -16.50 -12.16
CA PHE A 97 5.72 -15.89 -11.71
C PHE A 97 5.41 -14.61 -12.48
N TYR A 98 6.37 -13.68 -12.60
CA TYR A 98 6.17 -12.41 -13.30
C TYR A 98 5.91 -12.62 -14.81
N ASP A 99 6.61 -13.56 -15.43
CA ASP A 99 6.44 -13.88 -16.84
C ASP A 99 5.09 -14.53 -17.15
N SER A 100 4.52 -15.27 -16.16
CA SER A 100 3.21 -15.92 -16.28
C SER A 100 2.02 -14.99 -16.06
N LEU A 101 2.23 -13.71 -15.78
CA LEU A 101 1.12 -12.77 -15.58
C LEU A 101 0.32 -12.59 -16.86
N PRO A 102 -1.02 -12.60 -16.82
CA PRO A 102 -1.88 -12.48 -18.00
C PRO A 102 -1.72 -11.14 -18.71
N ALA A 103 -1.29 -10.11 -17.97
CA ALA A 103 -0.94 -8.80 -18.50
C ALA A 103 0.10 -8.14 -17.59
N LYS A 104 0.97 -7.33 -18.17
CA LYS A 104 1.95 -6.55 -17.37
C LYS A 104 1.22 -5.51 -16.50
N PRO A 105 1.66 -5.28 -15.27
CA PRO A 105 0.96 -4.37 -14.34
C PRO A 105 1.23 -2.90 -14.65
N HIS A 106 0.21 -2.07 -14.46
CA HIS A 106 0.34 -0.61 -14.38
C HIS A 106 0.75 -0.18 -12.96
N ILE A 107 0.21 -0.87 -11.95
CA ILE A 107 0.47 -0.58 -10.55
C ILE A 107 0.85 -1.86 -9.84
N VAL A 108 1.89 -1.81 -9.02
CA VAL A 108 2.34 -2.91 -8.17
C VAL A 108 2.22 -2.49 -6.71
N VAL A 109 1.58 -3.32 -5.90
CA VAL A 109 1.47 -3.13 -4.44
C VAL A 109 2.18 -4.29 -3.75
N TYR A 110 3.25 -4.00 -3.02
CA TYR A 110 3.91 -4.98 -2.16
C TYR A 110 3.42 -4.82 -0.73
N ALA A 111 2.55 -5.74 -0.30
CA ALA A 111 1.94 -5.78 1.02
C ALA A 111 2.25 -7.09 1.77
N ALA A 112 3.18 -7.91 1.25
CA ALA A 112 3.63 -9.10 1.96
C ALA A 112 4.29 -8.69 3.28
N GLY A 113 3.89 -9.35 4.36
CA GLY A 113 4.39 -9.07 5.69
C GLY A 113 4.22 -10.26 6.61
N PHE A 114 5.10 -10.33 7.59
CA PHE A 114 5.12 -11.31 8.65
C PHE A 114 5.76 -10.68 9.89
N GLN A 115 5.26 -10.97 11.06
CA GLN A 115 5.82 -10.46 12.30
C GLN A 115 5.72 -11.53 13.38
N VAL A 116 6.81 -11.71 14.10
CA VAL A 116 6.84 -12.32 15.43
C VAL A 116 7.15 -11.23 16.47
N THR A 117 6.91 -11.51 17.72
CA THR A 117 7.30 -10.58 18.81
C THR A 117 8.82 -10.40 18.82
N ASN A 118 9.29 -9.30 19.43
CA ASN A 118 10.73 -9.07 19.51
C ASN A 118 11.43 -10.15 20.35
N ASP A 119 10.77 -10.63 21.42
CA ASP A 119 11.28 -11.67 22.29
C ASP A 119 11.42 -13.01 21.55
N GLU A 120 10.43 -13.39 20.74
CA GLU A 120 10.51 -14.55 19.86
C GLU A 120 11.66 -14.41 18.85
N ALA A 121 11.80 -13.23 18.26
CA ALA A 121 12.85 -12.96 17.28
C ALA A 121 14.26 -13.07 17.87
N LEU A 122 14.44 -12.76 19.16
CA LEU A 122 15.72 -12.85 19.87
C LEU A 122 16.13 -14.28 20.18
N VAL A 123 15.16 -15.17 20.44
CA VAL A 123 15.43 -16.56 20.83
C VAL A 123 15.29 -17.55 19.67
N SER A 124 14.60 -17.17 18.60
CA SER A 124 14.36 -18.00 17.42
C SER A 124 14.82 -17.34 16.14
N TRP A 125 15.91 -17.84 15.57
CA TRP A 125 16.43 -17.40 14.27
C TRP A 125 15.38 -17.55 13.14
N THR A 126 14.54 -18.57 13.19
CA THR A 126 13.55 -18.86 12.15
C THR A 126 12.61 -17.69 11.92
N GLY A 127 12.05 -17.11 12.99
CA GLY A 127 11.15 -15.93 12.89
C GLY A 127 11.86 -14.71 12.35
N THR A 128 13.08 -14.44 12.83
CA THR A 128 13.93 -13.34 12.34
C THR A 128 14.26 -13.51 10.86
N TYR A 129 14.74 -14.69 10.47
CA TYR A 129 15.06 -15.02 9.08
C TYR A 129 13.85 -14.85 8.16
N GLN A 130 12.69 -15.31 8.58
CA GLN A 130 11.44 -15.16 7.81
C GLN A 130 11.05 -13.68 7.65
N MET A 131 11.14 -12.86 8.70
CA MET A 131 10.88 -11.41 8.60
C MET A 131 11.83 -10.73 7.61
N MET A 132 13.14 -11.04 7.67
CA MET A 132 14.15 -10.49 6.76
C MET A 132 13.83 -10.86 5.31
N ASN A 133 13.54 -12.13 5.07
CA ASN A 133 13.24 -12.62 3.72
C ASN A 133 11.93 -12.08 3.16
N VAL A 134 10.85 -12.07 3.94
CA VAL A 134 9.56 -11.57 3.45
C VAL A 134 9.58 -10.06 3.24
N HIS A 135 10.14 -9.28 4.18
CA HIS A 135 10.05 -7.83 4.12
C HIS A 135 11.06 -7.18 3.18
N TYR A 136 12.27 -7.77 3.08
CA TYR A 136 13.37 -7.16 2.34
C TYR A 136 13.80 -8.02 1.15
N ALA A 137 14.38 -9.20 1.38
CA ALA A 137 14.94 -10.00 0.29
C ALA A 137 13.92 -10.35 -0.79
N GLY A 138 12.71 -10.78 -0.40
CA GLY A 138 11.61 -11.08 -1.32
C GLY A 138 11.09 -9.86 -2.06
N ALA A 139 10.99 -8.72 -1.36
CA ALA A 139 10.62 -7.47 -2.02
C ALA A 139 11.68 -7.06 -3.06
N VAL A 140 12.96 -7.10 -2.70
CA VAL A 140 14.07 -6.80 -3.61
C VAL A 140 14.05 -7.72 -4.83
N SER A 141 13.91 -9.03 -4.61
CA SER A 141 13.91 -10.03 -5.68
C SER A 141 12.81 -9.74 -6.72
N ILE A 142 11.55 -9.66 -6.31
CA ILE A 142 10.45 -9.48 -7.27
C ILE A 142 10.38 -8.05 -7.84
N LEU A 143 10.64 -7.02 -7.02
CA LEU A 143 10.57 -5.63 -7.50
C LEU A 143 11.71 -5.26 -8.43
N ASN A 144 12.90 -5.88 -8.31
CA ASN A 144 13.97 -5.73 -9.30
C ASN A 144 13.56 -6.33 -10.65
N ILE A 145 12.98 -7.53 -10.68
CA ILE A 145 12.46 -8.15 -11.91
C ILE A 145 11.47 -7.21 -12.61
N ILE A 146 10.51 -6.67 -11.86
CA ILE A 146 9.50 -5.74 -12.38
C ILE A 146 10.14 -4.43 -12.87
N ALA A 147 11.08 -3.89 -12.11
CA ALA A 147 11.74 -2.62 -12.43
C ALA A 147 12.66 -2.73 -13.66
N MET A 148 13.30 -3.88 -13.87
CA MET A 148 14.19 -4.13 -15.00
C MET A 148 13.46 -4.47 -16.29
N ASP A 149 12.17 -4.78 -16.23
CA ASP A 149 11.37 -5.04 -17.42
C ASP A 149 11.09 -3.73 -18.20
N ASN A 150 11.97 -3.42 -19.13
CA ASN A 150 11.82 -2.27 -20.01
C ASN A 150 10.70 -2.44 -21.07
N SER A 151 10.24 -3.68 -21.30
CA SER A 151 9.11 -3.95 -22.18
C SER A 151 7.78 -3.55 -21.57
N ASN A 152 7.70 -3.45 -20.23
CA ASN A 152 6.53 -2.93 -19.53
C ASN A 152 6.50 -1.39 -19.56
N THR A 153 6.07 -0.83 -20.69
CA THR A 153 5.94 0.62 -20.89
C THR A 153 4.74 1.23 -20.14
N GLN A 154 3.83 0.39 -19.65
CA GLN A 154 2.63 0.85 -18.94
C GLN A 154 2.80 0.93 -17.41
N LEU A 155 3.95 0.52 -16.85
CA LEU A 155 4.20 0.61 -15.40
C LEU A 155 4.25 2.08 -14.98
N GLU A 156 3.33 2.46 -14.10
CA GLU A 156 3.18 3.84 -13.61
C GLU A 156 3.60 3.99 -12.16
N ARG A 157 3.44 2.89 -11.37
CA ARG A 157 3.56 3.00 -9.92
C ARG A 157 3.96 1.70 -9.23
N ILE A 158 4.84 1.83 -8.23
CA ILE A 158 5.17 0.78 -7.26
C ILE A 158 4.89 1.32 -5.86
N ILE A 159 4.12 0.58 -5.06
CA ILE A 159 3.72 0.96 -3.69
C ILE A 159 4.20 -0.12 -2.73
N GLY A 160 5.00 0.25 -1.75
CA GLY A 160 5.42 -0.65 -0.68
C GLY A 160 4.74 -0.31 0.65
N LEU A 161 4.14 -1.31 1.30
CA LEU A 161 3.58 -1.16 2.65
C LEU A 161 4.70 -1.35 3.69
N SER A 162 5.24 -0.23 4.14
CA SER A 162 6.25 -0.17 5.19
C SER A 162 5.64 0.14 6.56
N SER A 163 6.45 0.51 7.53
CA SER A 163 6.01 0.75 8.91
C SER A 163 6.77 1.90 9.54
N LEU A 164 6.11 2.60 10.47
CA LEU A 164 6.72 3.59 11.34
C LEU A 164 7.84 2.98 12.22
N SER A 165 7.78 1.68 12.48
CA SER A 165 8.81 0.95 13.21
C SER A 165 10.18 1.01 12.51
N GLY A 166 10.21 1.21 11.20
CA GLY A 166 11.45 1.37 10.43
C GLY A 166 12.08 2.76 10.47
N VAL A 167 11.46 3.74 11.16
CA VAL A 167 11.98 5.12 11.21
C VAL A 167 13.13 5.26 12.21
N ARG A 168 13.04 4.56 13.34
CA ARG A 168 14.04 4.52 14.41
C ARG A 168 14.03 3.16 15.09
N GLY A 169 15.20 2.66 15.46
CA GLY A 169 15.33 1.48 16.32
C GLY A 169 14.70 1.74 17.69
N ARG A 170 13.84 0.83 18.15
CA ARG A 170 13.21 0.90 19.46
C ARG A 170 13.30 -0.46 20.15
N LYS A 171 13.48 -0.46 21.47
CA LYS A 171 13.62 -1.67 22.28
C LYS A 171 12.50 -2.69 22.01
N SER A 172 11.28 -2.21 21.84
CA SER A 172 10.10 -3.07 21.72
C SER A 172 10.01 -3.88 20.43
N ASN A 173 10.67 -3.46 19.32
CA ASN A 173 10.51 -4.11 18.02
C ASN A 173 11.65 -3.87 17.02
N PHE A 174 12.89 -3.83 17.48
CA PHE A 174 14.02 -3.47 16.62
C PHE A 174 14.31 -4.48 15.52
N VAL A 175 14.02 -5.77 15.71
CA VAL A 175 14.22 -6.78 14.66
C VAL A 175 13.25 -6.53 13.50
N TYR A 176 11.95 -6.41 13.78
CA TYR A 176 10.95 -6.06 12.77
C TYR A 176 11.24 -4.68 12.15
N GLY A 177 11.54 -3.69 13.00
CA GLY A 177 11.82 -2.32 12.58
C GLY A 177 12.98 -2.24 11.60
N SER A 178 14.07 -2.98 11.84
CA SER A 178 15.22 -3.00 10.93
C SER A 178 14.88 -3.54 9.55
N THR A 179 14.05 -4.58 9.45
CA THR A 179 13.61 -5.11 8.14
C THR A 179 12.74 -4.09 7.37
N LYS A 180 11.88 -3.35 8.07
CA LYS A 180 11.06 -2.29 7.46
C LYS A 180 11.89 -1.05 7.10
N ALA A 181 12.93 -0.73 7.86
CA ALA A 181 13.91 0.30 7.50
C ALA A 181 14.65 -0.07 6.21
N ALA A 182 15.18 -1.29 6.12
CA ALA A 182 15.83 -1.80 4.92
C ALA A 182 14.92 -1.72 3.69
N PHE A 183 13.66 -2.17 3.83
CA PHE A 183 12.68 -2.08 2.75
C PHE A 183 12.40 -0.63 2.33
N THR A 184 12.23 0.29 3.28
CA THR A 184 12.00 1.71 2.96
C THR A 184 13.19 2.33 2.25
N THR A 185 14.41 2.02 2.68
CA THR A 185 15.65 2.48 2.04
C THR A 185 15.79 1.94 0.61
N TYR A 186 15.48 0.65 0.41
CA TYR A 186 15.44 0.05 -0.93
C TYR A 186 14.44 0.78 -1.85
N LEU A 187 13.21 1.03 -1.38
CA LEU A 187 12.21 1.77 -2.16
C LEU A 187 12.68 3.19 -2.50
N ALA A 188 13.43 3.84 -1.61
CA ALA A 188 13.99 5.17 -1.88
C ALA A 188 15.02 5.14 -3.03
N GLY A 189 15.90 4.13 -3.05
CA GLY A 189 16.83 3.89 -4.17
C GLY A 189 16.10 3.55 -5.46
N LEU A 190 15.12 2.63 -5.39
CA LEU A 190 14.30 2.23 -6.53
C LEU A 190 13.57 3.41 -7.17
N ARG A 191 13.07 4.35 -6.35
CA ARG A 191 12.47 5.61 -6.82
C ARG A 191 13.43 6.42 -7.68
N GLN A 192 14.68 6.55 -7.25
CA GLN A 192 15.70 7.29 -7.99
C GLN A 192 16.02 6.59 -9.32
N TYR A 193 16.21 5.28 -9.26
CA TYR A 193 16.48 4.45 -10.45
C TYR A 193 15.36 4.58 -11.50
N LEU A 194 14.09 4.54 -11.09
CA LEU A 194 12.94 4.59 -11.98
C LEU A 194 12.50 6.01 -12.37
N SER A 195 13.18 7.05 -11.90
CA SER A 195 12.81 8.46 -12.15
C SER A 195 12.83 8.84 -13.63
N THR A 196 13.78 8.33 -14.39
CA THR A 196 13.90 8.56 -15.84
C THR A 196 12.73 7.98 -16.63
N ARG A 197 12.14 6.89 -16.15
CA ARG A 197 10.93 6.27 -16.71
C ARG A 197 9.63 6.90 -16.19
N LYS A 198 9.72 7.94 -15.35
CA LYS A 198 8.58 8.63 -14.70
C LYS A 198 7.67 7.72 -13.87
N ILE A 199 8.20 6.59 -13.40
CA ILE A 199 7.47 5.64 -12.54
C ILE A 199 7.50 6.18 -11.10
N THR A 200 6.32 6.28 -10.49
CA THR A 200 6.19 6.72 -9.10
C THR A 200 6.46 5.56 -8.15
N VAL A 201 7.32 5.74 -7.15
CA VAL A 201 7.50 4.79 -6.05
C VAL A 201 7.03 5.42 -4.76
N ASN A 202 6.13 4.74 -4.05
CA ASN A 202 5.58 5.19 -2.76
C ASN A 202 5.96 4.22 -1.65
N ALA A 203 6.37 4.74 -0.51
CA ALA A 203 6.48 4.02 0.75
C ALA A 203 5.33 4.46 1.67
N ILE A 204 4.40 3.56 1.94
CA ILE A 204 3.33 3.78 2.93
C ILE A 204 3.90 3.44 4.30
N VAL A 205 4.28 4.45 5.06
CA VAL A 205 4.86 4.30 6.39
C VAL A 205 3.74 4.35 7.42
N ALA A 206 3.07 3.21 7.61
CA ALA A 206 1.92 3.09 8.48
C ALA A 206 2.32 2.96 9.95
N GLY A 207 1.47 3.50 10.84
CA GLY A 207 1.49 3.19 12.26
C GLY A 207 0.79 1.86 12.55
N TYR A 208 0.15 1.75 13.72
CA TYR A 208 -0.60 0.56 14.09
C TYR A 208 -1.86 0.42 13.23
N ILE A 209 -2.05 -0.78 12.67
CA ILE A 209 -3.22 -1.12 11.85
C ILE A 209 -3.99 -2.21 12.60
N ARG A 210 -5.30 -2.09 12.70
CA ARG A 210 -6.19 -3.14 13.23
C ARG A 210 -6.21 -4.31 12.26
N SER A 211 -5.41 -5.33 12.52
CA SER A 211 -5.20 -6.46 11.62
C SER A 211 -4.93 -7.75 12.38
N LYS A 212 -4.98 -8.88 11.70
CA LYS A 212 -4.59 -10.18 12.25
C LYS A 212 -3.17 -10.14 12.86
N MET A 213 -2.27 -9.37 12.26
CA MET A 213 -0.87 -9.22 12.71
C MET A 213 -0.75 -8.51 14.06
N THR A 214 -1.68 -7.63 14.40
CA THR A 214 -1.64 -6.80 15.61
C THR A 214 -2.70 -7.19 16.64
N ALA A 215 -3.56 -8.18 16.35
CA ALA A 215 -4.68 -8.56 17.20
C ALA A 215 -4.27 -9.06 18.60
N HIS A 216 -3.05 -9.56 18.74
CA HIS A 216 -2.49 -10.06 20.00
C HIS A 216 -1.76 -8.97 20.81
N LEU A 217 -1.66 -7.74 20.28
CA LEU A 217 -0.96 -6.64 20.93
C LEU A 217 -1.96 -5.73 21.66
N ASP A 218 -1.62 -5.35 22.89
CA ASP A 218 -2.36 -4.31 23.62
C ASP A 218 -1.94 -2.94 23.09
N LEU A 219 -2.72 -2.39 22.18
CA LEU A 219 -2.41 -1.14 21.48
C LEU A 219 -3.46 -0.08 21.80
N PRO A 220 -3.05 1.20 21.95
CA PRO A 220 -4.00 2.28 22.17
C PRO A 220 -5.00 2.42 21.02
N GLU A 221 -6.29 2.24 21.30
CA GLU A 221 -7.39 2.37 20.32
C GLU A 221 -7.31 3.66 19.51
N SER A 222 -6.94 4.76 20.16
CA SER A 222 -6.83 6.09 19.54
C SER A 222 -5.71 6.21 18.49
N LEU A 223 -4.83 5.22 18.39
CA LEU A 223 -3.72 5.14 17.44
C LEU A 223 -3.95 4.04 16.38
N LEU A 224 -4.95 3.19 16.54
CA LEU A 224 -5.27 2.16 15.57
C LEU A 224 -5.86 2.79 14.30
N LEU A 225 -5.39 2.32 13.16
CA LEU A 225 -5.89 2.68 11.83
C LEU A 225 -6.63 1.49 11.25
N GLU A 226 -7.76 1.73 10.61
CA GLU A 226 -8.51 0.67 9.94
C GLU A 226 -7.83 0.26 8.62
N PRO A 227 -7.84 -1.04 8.26
CA PRO A 227 -7.31 -1.52 6.99
C PRO A 227 -7.90 -0.80 5.78
N SER A 228 -9.20 -0.51 5.80
CA SER A 228 -9.90 0.22 4.74
C SER A 228 -9.39 1.65 4.55
N PHE A 229 -9.05 2.33 5.66
CA PHE A 229 -8.44 3.67 5.59
C PHE A 229 -7.06 3.62 4.90
N ILE A 230 -6.21 2.64 5.27
CA ILE A 230 -4.90 2.46 4.62
C ILE A 230 -5.05 2.08 3.15
N ALA A 231 -6.00 1.22 2.83
CA ALA A 231 -6.33 0.84 1.46
C ALA A 231 -6.72 2.07 0.62
N GLY A 232 -7.57 2.94 1.15
CA GLY A 232 -7.90 4.22 0.52
C GLY A 232 -6.68 5.10 0.25
N VAL A 233 -5.71 5.13 1.18
CA VAL A 233 -4.44 5.83 1.00
C VAL A 233 -3.57 5.19 -0.09
N ILE A 234 -3.55 3.85 -0.20
CA ILE A 234 -2.82 3.12 -1.25
C ILE A 234 -3.41 3.43 -2.63
N VAL A 235 -4.70 3.27 -2.79
CA VAL A 235 -5.40 3.43 -4.08
C VAL A 235 -5.30 4.87 -4.59
N ASN A 236 -5.41 5.85 -3.68
CA ASN A 236 -5.33 7.28 -4.00
C ASN A 236 -3.95 7.90 -3.69
N ALA A 237 -2.88 7.10 -3.70
CA ALA A 237 -1.56 7.55 -3.31
C ALA A 237 -1.08 8.75 -4.16
N PRO A 238 -0.65 9.87 -3.55
CA PRO A 238 -0.12 11.02 -4.28
C PRO A 238 1.28 10.72 -4.86
N LYS A 239 1.74 11.57 -5.79
CA LYS A 239 3.08 11.46 -6.41
C LYS A 239 4.21 11.92 -5.46
N ARG A 240 4.24 11.41 -4.23
CA ARG A 240 5.32 11.66 -3.26
C ARG A 240 5.82 10.34 -2.69
N PHE A 241 7.08 10.29 -2.30
CA PHE A 241 7.69 9.03 -1.83
C PHE A 241 7.10 8.57 -0.51
N THR A 242 7.29 9.30 0.57
CA THR A 242 6.83 8.92 1.91
C THR A 242 5.39 9.36 2.14
N ILE A 243 4.53 8.42 2.46
CA ILE A 243 3.14 8.66 2.82
C ILE A 243 2.91 8.08 4.21
N VAL A 244 2.59 8.95 5.16
CA VAL A 244 2.24 8.56 6.54
C VAL A 244 0.74 8.73 6.72
N PRO A 245 -0.03 7.65 6.81
CA PRO A 245 -1.48 7.71 7.01
C PRO A 245 -1.85 8.22 8.41
N GLY A 246 -2.88 9.07 8.49
CA GLY A 246 -3.39 9.61 9.75
C GLY A 246 -2.59 10.78 10.31
N PHE A 247 -3.31 11.75 10.87
CA PHE A 247 -2.69 13.00 11.38
C PHE A 247 -1.77 12.75 12.58
N LYS A 248 -2.23 11.96 13.56
CA LYS A 248 -1.43 11.62 14.76
C LYS A 248 -0.12 10.94 14.36
N TRP A 249 -0.17 10.01 13.41
CA TRP A 249 1.01 9.29 12.92
C TRP A 249 1.98 10.19 12.14
N LYS A 250 1.48 11.21 11.43
CA LYS A 250 2.36 12.23 10.81
C LYS A 250 3.15 13.01 11.84
N ILE A 251 2.53 13.39 12.97
CA ILE A 251 3.20 14.07 14.07
C ILE A 251 4.27 13.15 14.66
N ILE A 252 3.90 11.91 15.02
CA ILE A 252 4.83 10.93 15.60
C ILE A 252 6.01 10.66 14.66
N TYR A 253 5.74 10.49 13.36
CA TYR A 253 6.78 10.30 12.35
C TYR A 253 7.79 11.45 12.32
N ASN A 254 7.32 12.68 12.31
CA ASN A 254 8.20 13.86 12.29
C ASN A 254 9.01 13.99 13.58
N ILE A 255 8.40 13.74 14.74
CA ILE A 255 9.09 13.70 16.02
C ILE A 255 10.20 12.64 15.97
N LEU A 256 9.89 11.39 15.63
CA LEU A 256 10.88 10.30 15.58
C LEU A 256 12.05 10.61 14.64
N ARG A 257 11.80 11.27 13.52
CA ARG A 257 12.87 11.65 12.58
C ARG A 257 13.84 12.68 13.16
N LEU A 258 13.33 13.60 13.95
CA LEU A 258 14.09 14.77 14.44
C LEU A 258 14.70 14.53 15.83
N LEU A 259 14.25 13.51 16.56
CA LEU A 259 14.76 13.19 17.90
C LEU A 259 16.25 12.83 17.82
N PRO A 260 17.10 13.46 18.68
CA PRO A 260 18.48 13.06 18.87
C PRO A 260 18.58 11.60 19.39
N GLU A 261 19.62 10.87 18.98
CA GLU A 261 19.81 9.45 19.36
C GLU A 261 19.77 9.21 20.87
N GLY A 262 20.36 10.11 21.67
CA GLY A 262 20.34 10.00 23.14
C GLY A 262 18.93 10.04 23.75
N LEU A 263 17.96 10.67 23.06
CA LEU A 263 16.55 10.64 23.48
C LEU A 263 15.85 9.39 22.97
N VAL A 264 16.14 8.98 21.74
CA VAL A 264 15.59 7.74 21.15
C VAL A 264 15.97 6.52 22.00
N ALA A 265 17.19 6.45 22.51
CA ALA A 265 17.68 5.38 23.38
C ALA A 265 16.88 5.22 24.69
N LYS A 266 16.12 6.24 25.09
CA LYS A 266 15.29 6.23 26.30
C LYS A 266 13.82 5.87 26.02
N LEU A 267 13.46 5.73 24.73
CA LEU A 267 12.09 5.34 24.36
C LEU A 267 11.87 3.84 24.61
N PRO A 268 10.65 3.43 25.00
CA PRO A 268 10.31 2.02 25.23
C PRO A 268 10.33 1.18 23.94
#